data_fbb13fe2b297b62f674256b7ea5b85c0
#
_entry.id   fbb13fe2b297b62f674256b7ea5b85c0
#
_cell.length_a   1.000
_cell.length_b   1.000
_cell.length_c   1.000
_cell.angle_alpha   90.00
_cell.angle_beta   90.00
_cell.angle_gamma   90.00
#
_symmetry.space_group_name_H-M   'P 1'
#
loop_
_entity.id
_entity.type
_entity.pdbx_description
1 polymer ?
#
loop_
_entity_poly.entity_id
_entity_poly.type
_entity_poly.pdbx_seq_one_letter_code
_entity_poly.pdbx_strand_id
1 'polypeptide(L)'
;MKNAIRFLALISMITAVFSMAGCKLSVMSAEKLLRPPKSGAEVEEAIEDYAGESIILKNPVNASSEFTSSLNLIDLDYDGNEEAVAFYTVASNETDVHINVLKHIGDEWVTIGDFSGYGSNIDSLSFRNLSKGMRQFDIVTTWSYIDSKVLTIHKVVGEGRRADLRLVCDESYESMGYVDVDKDGYYELFLINGDFSDRTKVPTAKVVIIEKYDVLNICMISLSREIVGFVNSYCQETNDENIPMISVYDYVNADGMYGTDVVYWDSRKASLNLLHVDSATNSAFSTLRSTPVLSCDVNADTFVEIPVQEPIVGSSVNEKMYTSALTYTKWCKLVPSGEGLGLDEATNYRLYFTAGDYLGIEKSLVSLITVSRNTKDDVWYVVTYNPENLESTEVLAVVRSVTHENTDKYLTDGYKQLSSTADNKATVYKITEKGRSFGFSDSDFVNTNIVN
;
A
#
# COMPACT_ATOMS: atom_id res chain seq x y z
N MET A 1 34.79 5.02 53.55
CA MET A 1 35.31 4.00 52.60
C MET A 1 34.51 2.70 52.59
N LYS A 2 34.21 2.03 53.70
CA LYS A 2 33.45 0.75 53.68
C LYS A 2 32.05 0.81 53.05
N ASN A 3 31.34 1.92 53.16
CA ASN A 3 29.98 2.07 52.60
C ASN A 3 30.01 2.34 51.07
N ALA A 4 31.03 3.01 50.55
CA ALA A 4 31.21 3.25 49.13
C ALA A 4 31.56 1.94 48.38
N ILE A 5 32.36 1.07 48.99
CA ILE A 5 32.72 -0.24 48.43
C ILE A 5 31.50 -1.16 48.37
N ARG A 6 30.62 -1.12 49.37
CA ARG A 6 29.37 -1.89 49.37
C ARG A 6 28.39 -1.41 48.31
N PHE A 7 28.34 -0.10 48.09
CA PHE A 7 27.48 0.48 47.05
C PHE A 7 27.96 0.16 45.64
N LEU A 8 29.30 0.19 45.41
CA LEU A 8 29.89 -0.25 44.14
C LEU A 8 29.70 -1.75 43.89
N ALA A 9 29.81 -2.59 44.92
CA ALA A 9 29.58 -4.02 44.82
C ALA A 9 28.12 -4.34 44.49
N LEU A 10 27.17 -3.55 45.05
CA LEU A 10 25.73 -3.71 44.77
C LEU A 10 25.40 -3.31 43.32
N ILE A 11 25.97 -2.22 42.82
CA ILE A 11 25.79 -1.78 41.42
C ILE A 11 26.41 -2.80 40.45
N SER A 12 27.59 -3.34 40.75
CA SER A 12 28.22 -4.39 39.95
C SER A 12 27.40 -5.68 39.91
N MET A 13 26.72 -6.02 41.02
CA MET A 13 25.84 -7.20 41.07
C MET A 13 24.53 -7.00 40.29
N ILE A 14 23.97 -5.80 40.31
CA ILE A 14 22.77 -5.43 39.53
C ILE A 14 23.10 -5.43 38.02
N THR A 15 24.24 -4.88 37.61
CA THR A 15 24.65 -4.92 36.18
C THR A 15 24.94 -6.34 35.68
N ALA A 16 25.49 -7.23 36.55
CA ALA A 16 25.72 -8.64 36.20
C ALA A 16 24.37 -9.42 36.05
N VAL A 17 23.33 -9.08 36.80
CA VAL A 17 22.01 -9.70 36.69
C VAL A 17 21.29 -9.22 35.43
N PHE A 18 21.43 -7.95 35.05
CA PHE A 18 20.85 -7.43 33.80
C PHE A 18 21.56 -7.94 32.54
N SER A 19 22.83 -8.28 32.62
CA SER A 19 23.56 -8.89 31.48
C SER A 19 23.22 -10.37 31.27
N MET A 20 22.58 -11.04 32.24
CA MET A 20 22.11 -12.42 32.12
C MET A 20 20.63 -12.50 31.66
N ALA A 21 19.91 -11.37 31.62
CA ALA A 21 18.61 -11.24 30.95
C ALA A 21 18.77 -10.91 29.45
N GLY A 22 19.83 -11.46 28.84
CA GLY A 22 19.98 -11.42 27.38
C GLY A 22 18.82 -12.18 26.75
N CYS A 23 18.21 -11.54 25.74
CA CYS A 23 17.25 -12.12 24.84
C CYS A 23 17.52 -13.63 24.68
N LYS A 24 16.48 -14.44 24.86
CA LYS A 24 16.46 -15.77 24.26
C LYS A 24 16.40 -15.60 22.74
N LEU A 25 17.52 -15.19 22.13
CA LEU A 25 17.83 -15.68 20.81
C LEU A 25 17.90 -17.21 20.99
N SER A 26 16.94 -17.93 20.43
CA SER A 26 17.07 -19.35 20.23
C SER A 26 18.26 -19.50 19.27
N VAL A 27 19.45 -19.66 19.86
CA VAL A 27 20.62 -20.07 19.10
C VAL A 27 20.26 -21.47 18.61
N MET A 28 19.83 -21.57 17.36
CA MET A 28 19.75 -22.86 16.69
C MET A 28 21.11 -23.52 16.91
N SER A 29 21.12 -24.72 17.50
CA SER A 29 22.35 -25.46 17.77
C SER A 29 23.11 -25.60 16.45
N ALA A 30 24.45 -25.51 16.50
CA ALA A 30 25.30 -25.71 15.33
C ALA A 30 24.98 -27.03 14.60
N GLU A 31 24.49 -28.04 15.32
CA GLU A 31 23.98 -29.29 14.75
C GLU A 31 22.71 -29.11 13.89
N LYS A 32 21.79 -28.18 14.24
CA LYS A 32 20.63 -27.86 13.40
C LYS A 32 21.02 -27.05 12.15
N LEU A 33 22.10 -26.25 12.25
CA LEU A 33 22.64 -25.50 11.09
C LEU A 33 23.49 -26.38 10.15
N LEU A 34 24.02 -27.51 10.63
CA LEU A 34 24.89 -28.44 9.88
C LEU A 34 24.12 -29.65 9.32
N ARG A 35 22.86 -29.86 9.71
CA ARG A 35 22.00 -30.84 9.01
C ARG A 35 21.58 -30.19 7.69
N PRO A 36 21.92 -30.80 6.52
CA PRO A 36 21.23 -30.43 5.31
C PRO A 36 19.73 -30.61 5.58
N PRO A 37 18.84 -29.81 4.98
CA PRO A 37 17.40 -29.96 5.13
C PRO A 37 17.00 -31.29 4.46
N LYS A 38 17.07 -32.37 5.23
CA LYS A 38 16.60 -33.71 4.79
C LYS A 38 15.12 -33.69 4.47
N SER A 39 14.36 -32.82 5.14
CA SER A 39 12.92 -32.65 4.92
C SER A 39 12.55 -32.20 3.51
N GLY A 40 13.35 -31.38 2.85
CA GLY A 40 13.03 -30.88 1.51
C GLY A 40 13.00 -31.98 0.45
N ALA A 41 14.05 -32.80 0.40
CA ALA A 41 14.13 -33.89 -0.57
C ALA A 41 13.08 -35.00 -0.34
N GLU A 42 12.77 -35.30 0.93
CA GLU A 42 11.73 -36.27 1.30
C GLU A 42 10.32 -35.77 0.91
N VAL A 43 10.06 -34.46 1.04
CA VAL A 43 8.80 -33.84 0.59
C VAL A 43 8.70 -33.85 -0.94
N GLU A 44 9.78 -33.49 -1.66
CA GLU A 44 9.82 -33.57 -3.15
C GLU A 44 9.51 -34.99 -3.63
N GLU A 45 10.17 -36.01 -3.06
CA GLU A 45 9.94 -37.42 -3.40
C GLU A 45 8.47 -37.82 -3.14
N ALA A 46 7.89 -37.40 -2.03
CA ALA A 46 6.49 -37.68 -1.70
C ALA A 46 5.51 -37.01 -2.69
N ILE A 47 5.83 -35.78 -3.19
CA ILE A 47 5.02 -35.12 -4.20
C ILE A 47 5.17 -35.82 -5.55
N GLU A 48 6.38 -36.22 -5.97
CA GLU A 48 6.62 -36.98 -7.20
C GLU A 48 5.90 -38.33 -7.20
N ASP A 49 5.93 -39.04 -6.08
CA ASP A 49 5.18 -40.30 -5.90
C ASP A 49 3.66 -40.07 -6.00
N TYR A 50 3.15 -38.96 -5.45
CA TYR A 50 1.74 -38.59 -5.55
C TYR A 50 1.36 -38.19 -6.98
N ALA A 51 2.16 -37.37 -7.64
CA ALA A 51 1.92 -36.87 -8.98
C ALA A 51 2.12 -37.97 -10.05
N GLY A 52 2.94 -38.99 -9.77
CA GLY A 52 3.29 -40.06 -10.70
C GLY A 52 4.28 -39.66 -11.78
N GLU A 53 4.89 -38.49 -11.69
CA GLU A 53 5.91 -37.97 -12.58
C GLU A 53 6.80 -36.93 -11.86
N SER A 54 7.91 -36.56 -12.51
CA SER A 54 8.82 -35.55 -11.97
C SER A 54 8.17 -34.16 -11.89
N ILE A 55 8.50 -33.43 -10.84
CA ILE A 55 7.95 -32.11 -10.55
C ILE A 55 9.00 -31.01 -10.73
N ILE A 56 8.51 -29.78 -10.87
CA ILE A 56 9.31 -28.56 -10.88
C ILE A 56 8.72 -27.62 -9.81
N LEU A 57 9.48 -27.37 -8.77
CA LEU A 57 9.06 -26.46 -7.71
C LEU A 57 8.94 -25.01 -8.20
N LYS A 58 7.93 -24.28 -7.77
CA LYS A 58 7.62 -22.91 -8.18
C LYS A 58 7.60 -21.97 -6.96
N ASN A 59 8.39 -20.91 -7.03
CA ASN A 59 8.39 -19.86 -6.00
C ASN A 59 7.29 -18.82 -6.25
N PRO A 60 6.70 -18.22 -5.20
CA PRO A 60 5.95 -16.99 -5.36
C PRO A 60 6.79 -15.91 -6.06
N VAL A 61 6.18 -15.16 -6.99
CA VAL A 61 6.88 -14.17 -7.81
C VAL A 61 6.93 -12.78 -7.19
N ASN A 62 6.05 -12.47 -6.25
CA ASN A 62 6.03 -11.19 -5.58
C ASN A 62 7.13 -11.10 -4.52
N ALA A 63 8.09 -10.19 -4.74
CA ALA A 63 9.21 -9.99 -3.82
C ALA A 63 8.77 -9.52 -2.41
N SER A 64 7.56 -8.96 -2.30
CA SER A 64 6.95 -8.56 -1.03
C SER A 64 6.12 -9.67 -0.37
N SER A 65 6.09 -10.88 -0.96
CA SER A 65 5.45 -12.04 -0.32
C SER A 65 6.10 -12.34 1.02
N GLU A 66 5.31 -12.65 2.02
CA GLU A 66 5.80 -13.03 3.35
C GLU A 66 6.62 -14.33 3.30
N PHE A 67 6.18 -15.26 2.45
CA PHE A 67 6.86 -16.51 2.17
C PHE A 67 7.22 -16.57 0.69
N THR A 68 8.51 -16.65 0.39
CA THR A 68 9.05 -16.61 -0.99
C THR A 68 9.58 -17.97 -1.46
N SER A 69 9.55 -18.98 -0.61
CA SER A 69 9.99 -20.34 -0.94
C SER A 69 8.88 -21.16 -1.59
N SER A 70 9.25 -22.01 -2.52
CA SER A 70 8.36 -23.00 -3.13
C SER A 70 7.93 -24.10 -2.16
N LEU A 71 8.70 -24.30 -1.09
CA LEU A 71 8.43 -25.25 -0.01
C LEU A 71 8.54 -24.55 1.33
N ASN A 72 7.50 -24.63 2.15
CA ASN A 72 7.42 -24.02 3.47
C ASN A 72 6.98 -25.07 4.49
N LEU A 73 7.66 -25.13 5.63
CA LEU A 73 7.32 -25.99 6.77
C LEU A 73 6.73 -25.12 7.87
N ILE A 74 5.52 -25.42 8.28
CA ILE A 74 4.78 -24.65 9.28
C ILE A 74 3.77 -25.55 10.02
N ASP A 75 3.67 -25.40 11.33
CA ASP A 75 2.65 -26.06 12.16
C ASP A 75 1.30 -25.34 11.95
N LEU A 76 0.54 -25.82 10.96
CA LEU A 76 -0.72 -25.19 10.53
C LEU A 76 -1.85 -25.36 11.54
N ASP A 77 -1.93 -26.52 12.20
CA ASP A 77 -3.04 -26.88 13.10
C ASP A 77 -2.66 -26.82 14.58
N TYR A 78 -1.44 -26.34 14.90
CA TYR A 78 -0.89 -26.22 16.25
C TYR A 78 -0.84 -27.57 17.01
N ASP A 79 -0.60 -28.68 16.31
CA ASP A 79 -0.43 -29.98 16.92
C ASP A 79 1.01 -30.26 17.37
N GLY A 80 1.94 -29.34 17.05
CA GLY A 80 3.36 -29.41 17.38
C GLY A 80 4.21 -30.09 16.32
N ASN A 81 3.63 -30.53 15.21
CA ASN A 81 4.33 -31.02 14.04
C ASN A 81 4.12 -30.05 12.89
N GLU A 82 5.14 -29.89 12.05
CA GLU A 82 5.05 -29.01 10.89
C GLU A 82 4.41 -29.75 9.71
N GLU A 83 3.49 -29.11 9.00
CA GLU A 83 3.04 -29.46 7.67
C GLU A 83 3.95 -28.86 6.62
N ALA A 84 4.05 -29.52 5.45
CA ALA A 84 4.73 -28.99 4.28
C ALA A 84 3.70 -28.39 3.31
N VAL A 85 3.90 -27.12 2.93
CA VAL A 85 3.13 -26.46 1.88
C VAL A 85 4.07 -26.21 0.71
N ALA A 86 3.77 -26.84 -0.43
CA ALA A 86 4.62 -26.78 -1.62
C ALA A 86 3.84 -26.30 -2.84
N PHE A 87 4.53 -25.56 -3.71
CA PHE A 87 4.04 -25.19 -5.02
C PHE A 87 4.88 -25.87 -6.09
N TYR A 88 4.23 -26.50 -7.05
CA TYR A 88 4.92 -27.22 -8.12
C TYR A 88 4.12 -27.25 -9.42
N THR A 89 4.79 -27.59 -10.48
CA THR A 89 4.20 -28.02 -11.75
C THR A 89 4.73 -29.42 -12.07
N VAL A 90 3.99 -30.19 -12.82
CA VAL A 90 4.50 -31.46 -13.38
C VAL A 90 5.27 -31.21 -14.65
N ALA A 91 6.28 -32.06 -14.93
CA ALA A 91 7.14 -31.88 -16.10
C ALA A 91 6.38 -31.96 -17.45
N SER A 92 5.25 -32.67 -17.49
CA SER A 92 4.38 -32.75 -18.68
C SER A 92 3.49 -31.51 -18.89
N ASN A 93 3.28 -30.67 -17.84
CA ASN A 93 2.46 -29.44 -17.90
C ASN A 93 3.01 -28.35 -16.98
N GLU A 94 3.95 -27.54 -17.47
CA GLU A 94 4.60 -26.47 -16.69
C GLU A 94 3.72 -25.23 -16.48
N THR A 95 2.52 -25.19 -17.06
CA THR A 95 1.61 -24.04 -16.95
C THR A 95 0.53 -24.22 -15.88
N ASP A 96 0.39 -25.41 -15.34
CA ASP A 96 -0.58 -25.74 -14.30
C ASP A 96 0.15 -25.83 -12.96
N VAL A 97 0.06 -24.77 -12.18
CA VAL A 97 0.71 -24.71 -10.86
C VAL A 97 -0.21 -25.28 -9.81
N HIS A 98 0.30 -26.24 -9.07
CA HIS A 98 -0.39 -26.89 -7.96
C HIS A 98 0.07 -26.32 -6.62
N ILE A 99 -0.85 -26.28 -5.66
CA ILE A 99 -0.56 -26.22 -4.23
C ILE A 99 -0.76 -27.62 -3.64
N ASN A 100 0.27 -28.17 -3.05
CA ASN A 100 0.24 -29.45 -2.37
C ASN A 100 0.54 -29.24 -0.88
N VAL A 101 -0.26 -29.87 -0.02
CA VAL A 101 -0.03 -29.86 1.42
C VAL A 101 0.17 -31.28 1.91
N LEU A 102 1.28 -31.47 2.62
CA LEU A 102 1.65 -32.76 3.16
C LEU A 102 1.73 -32.70 4.70
N LYS A 103 1.35 -33.78 5.32
CA LYS A 103 1.48 -33.99 6.77
C LYS A 103 2.43 -35.14 7.06
N HIS A 104 3.24 -34.99 8.10
CA HIS A 104 4.12 -36.07 8.55
C HIS A 104 3.33 -37.08 9.36
N ILE A 105 3.17 -38.30 8.84
CA ILE A 105 2.37 -39.37 9.46
C ILE A 105 3.25 -40.59 9.70
N GLY A 106 3.64 -40.81 10.94
CA GLY A 106 4.64 -41.82 11.29
C GLY A 106 6.03 -41.35 10.84
N ASP A 107 6.66 -42.07 9.92
CA ASP A 107 7.97 -41.72 9.37
C ASP A 107 7.88 -41.26 7.89
N GLU A 108 6.68 -40.99 7.38
CA GLU A 108 6.44 -40.66 5.98
C GLU A 108 5.72 -39.33 5.82
N TRP A 109 6.07 -38.58 4.76
CA TRP A 109 5.29 -37.45 4.26
C TRP A 109 4.13 -37.96 3.41
N VAL A 110 2.92 -37.51 3.72
CA VAL A 110 1.70 -37.92 3.03
C VAL A 110 0.95 -36.70 2.54
N THR A 111 0.69 -36.59 1.26
CA THR A 111 -0.18 -35.58 0.69
C THR A 111 -1.57 -35.68 1.28
N ILE A 112 -2.03 -34.61 1.93
CA ILE A 112 -3.38 -34.47 2.47
C ILE A 112 -4.29 -33.66 1.57
N GLY A 113 -3.74 -33.01 0.57
CA GLY A 113 -4.49 -32.30 -0.47
C GLY A 113 -3.59 -31.70 -1.53
N ASP A 114 -4.14 -31.67 -2.73
CA ASP A 114 -3.50 -31.11 -3.92
C ASP A 114 -4.55 -30.37 -4.75
N PHE A 115 -4.28 -29.12 -5.10
CA PHE A 115 -5.18 -28.28 -5.90
C PHE A 115 -4.43 -27.58 -7.01
N SER A 116 -4.99 -27.63 -8.21
CA SER A 116 -4.59 -26.73 -9.29
C SER A 116 -4.96 -25.29 -8.95
N GLY A 117 -3.99 -24.40 -9.11
CA GLY A 117 -4.17 -22.97 -8.88
C GLY A 117 -4.73 -22.23 -10.09
N TYR A 118 -4.56 -20.91 -10.09
CA TYR A 118 -5.01 -20.04 -11.17
C TYR A 118 -3.81 -19.54 -11.98
N GLY A 119 -3.73 -19.93 -13.25
CA GLY A 119 -2.65 -19.52 -14.16
C GLY A 119 -1.30 -20.18 -13.86
N SER A 120 -0.24 -19.57 -14.36
CA SER A 120 1.13 -20.13 -14.34
C SER A 120 2.02 -19.62 -13.21
N ASN A 121 1.53 -18.70 -12.38
CA ASN A 121 2.33 -18.07 -11.34
C ASN A 121 1.54 -17.88 -10.05
N ILE A 122 2.21 -18.18 -8.94
CA ILE A 122 1.78 -17.77 -7.60
C ILE A 122 2.28 -16.33 -7.38
N ASP A 123 1.39 -15.40 -7.05
CA ASP A 123 1.79 -14.06 -6.68
C ASP A 123 2.37 -14.02 -5.26
N SER A 124 1.59 -14.46 -4.25
CA SER A 124 2.04 -14.48 -2.86
C SER A 124 1.48 -15.65 -2.05
N LEU A 125 2.18 -15.96 -0.96
CA LEU A 125 1.75 -16.91 0.09
C LEU A 125 1.81 -16.22 1.43
N SER A 126 0.78 -16.42 2.24
CA SER A 126 0.77 -16.05 3.66
C SER A 126 -0.06 -17.04 4.49
N PHE A 127 0.19 -17.06 5.79
CA PHE A 127 -0.55 -17.89 6.75
C PHE A 127 -1.23 -16.98 7.74
N ARG A 128 -2.55 -17.11 7.91
CA ARG A 128 -3.36 -16.18 8.71
C ARG A 128 -4.40 -16.92 9.54
N ASN A 129 -4.71 -16.34 10.68
CA ASN A 129 -5.80 -16.76 11.56
C ASN A 129 -7.11 -16.10 11.09
N LEU A 130 -7.74 -16.63 10.04
CA LEU A 130 -8.98 -16.09 9.49
C LEU A 130 -10.21 -16.84 10.01
N SER A 131 -10.06 -18.10 10.35
CA SER A 131 -11.19 -18.98 10.65
C SER A 131 -11.63 -18.88 12.10
N LYS A 132 -12.66 -18.09 12.35
CA LYS A 132 -13.23 -17.85 13.67
C LYS A 132 -13.62 -19.16 14.38
N GLY A 133 -13.20 -19.28 15.63
CA GLY A 133 -13.47 -20.46 16.47
C GLY A 133 -12.58 -21.67 16.20
N MET A 134 -11.53 -21.52 15.39
CA MET A 134 -10.52 -22.57 15.16
C MET A 134 -9.12 -22.00 15.38
N ARG A 135 -8.34 -22.68 16.23
CA ARG A 135 -6.95 -22.29 16.49
C ARG A 135 -6.04 -22.98 15.48
N GLN A 136 -5.93 -22.40 14.28
CA GLN A 136 -5.06 -22.89 13.22
C GLN A 136 -4.80 -21.77 12.22
N PHE A 137 -3.77 -21.95 11.38
CA PHE A 137 -3.54 -21.07 10.24
C PHE A 137 -4.36 -21.51 9.03
N ASP A 138 -4.91 -20.56 8.33
CA ASP A 138 -5.42 -20.71 6.97
C ASP A 138 -4.29 -20.38 5.97
N ILE A 139 -4.19 -21.17 4.91
CA ILE A 139 -3.21 -20.98 3.82
C ILE A 139 -3.83 -20.03 2.82
N VAL A 140 -3.30 -18.82 2.74
CA VAL A 140 -3.79 -17.79 1.83
C VAL A 140 -2.82 -17.66 0.67
N THR A 141 -3.30 -17.97 -0.52
CA THR A 141 -2.51 -17.90 -1.75
C THR A 141 -3.16 -16.91 -2.71
N THR A 142 -2.37 -16.01 -3.27
CA THR A 142 -2.81 -15.11 -4.33
C THR A 142 -2.19 -15.51 -5.66
N TRP A 143 -2.98 -15.40 -6.72
CA TRP A 143 -2.65 -15.81 -8.06
C TRP A 143 -2.81 -14.64 -9.02
N SER A 144 -1.90 -14.51 -9.97
CA SER A 144 -2.02 -13.55 -11.08
C SER A 144 -2.33 -14.31 -12.35
N TYR A 145 -3.49 -14.02 -12.94
CA TYR A 145 -3.96 -14.65 -14.16
C TYR A 145 -4.36 -13.58 -15.18
N ILE A 146 -3.52 -13.38 -16.20
CA ILE A 146 -3.70 -12.35 -17.25
C ILE A 146 -3.95 -10.97 -16.60
N ASP A 147 -5.17 -10.47 -16.62
CA ASP A 147 -5.56 -9.16 -16.11
C ASP A 147 -6.40 -9.27 -14.80
N SER A 148 -6.38 -10.42 -14.14
CA SER A 148 -7.15 -10.65 -12.92
C SER A 148 -6.27 -11.21 -11.80
N LYS A 149 -6.60 -10.85 -10.57
CA LYS A 149 -6.02 -11.41 -9.35
C LYS A 149 -7.06 -12.30 -8.69
N VAL A 150 -6.64 -13.48 -8.27
CA VAL A 150 -7.49 -14.44 -7.56
C VAL A 150 -6.86 -14.76 -6.21
N LEU A 151 -7.69 -14.81 -5.19
CA LEU A 151 -7.35 -15.25 -3.85
C LEU A 151 -7.94 -16.64 -3.63
N THR A 152 -7.13 -17.58 -3.11
CA THR A 152 -7.64 -18.85 -2.58
C THR A 152 -7.25 -18.98 -1.11
N ILE A 153 -8.18 -19.52 -0.31
CA ILE A 153 -7.93 -19.83 1.09
C ILE A 153 -8.18 -21.31 1.29
N HIS A 154 -7.12 -22.00 1.69
CA HIS A 154 -7.18 -23.43 2.02
C HIS A 154 -6.98 -23.66 3.51
N LYS A 155 -7.52 -24.72 4.00
CA LYS A 155 -7.52 -25.12 5.40
C LYS A 155 -7.29 -26.61 5.57
N VAL A 156 -6.43 -26.96 6.51
CA VAL A 156 -6.30 -28.36 6.97
C VAL A 156 -7.49 -28.72 7.85
N VAL A 157 -8.14 -29.85 7.56
CA VAL A 157 -9.28 -30.35 8.32
C VAL A 157 -9.05 -31.83 8.69
N GLY A 158 -9.50 -32.24 9.88
CA GLY A 158 -9.28 -33.62 10.38
C GLY A 158 -7.88 -33.79 10.98
N GLU A 159 -7.57 -35.03 11.38
CA GLU A 159 -6.33 -35.39 12.08
C GLU A 159 -5.69 -36.66 11.51
N GLY A 160 -4.37 -36.74 11.57
CA GLY A 160 -3.59 -37.91 11.17
C GLY A 160 -3.90 -38.33 9.72
N ARG A 161 -4.16 -39.63 9.49
CA ARG A 161 -4.49 -40.17 8.15
C ARG A 161 -5.87 -39.76 7.61
N ARG A 162 -6.67 -39.02 8.38
CA ARG A 162 -7.96 -38.47 7.95
C ARG A 162 -7.89 -36.97 7.72
N ALA A 163 -6.68 -36.42 7.81
CA ALA A 163 -6.45 -35.03 7.46
C ALA A 163 -6.73 -34.82 5.97
N ASP A 164 -7.33 -33.71 5.63
CA ASP A 164 -7.71 -33.31 4.30
C ASP A 164 -7.48 -31.81 4.14
N LEU A 165 -7.21 -31.36 2.94
CA LEU A 165 -7.10 -29.95 2.61
C LEU A 165 -8.39 -29.47 1.96
N ARG A 166 -9.01 -28.45 2.53
CA ARG A 166 -10.27 -27.89 2.03
C ARG A 166 -10.07 -26.49 1.47
N LEU A 167 -10.54 -26.26 0.25
CA LEU A 167 -10.73 -24.89 -0.29
C LEU A 167 -11.93 -24.27 0.42
N VAL A 168 -11.70 -23.15 1.11
CA VAL A 168 -12.72 -22.43 1.91
C VAL A 168 -13.20 -21.19 1.16
N CYS A 169 -12.29 -20.50 0.47
CA CYS A 169 -12.61 -19.26 -0.24
C CYS A 169 -11.87 -19.23 -1.57
N ASP A 170 -12.55 -18.73 -2.59
CA ASP A 170 -12.06 -18.50 -3.95
C ASP A 170 -12.72 -17.23 -4.47
N GLU A 171 -11.94 -16.14 -4.57
CA GLU A 171 -12.48 -14.81 -4.88
C GLU A 171 -11.53 -14.01 -5.77
N SER A 172 -12.09 -13.37 -6.80
CA SER A 172 -11.36 -12.35 -7.54
C SER A 172 -11.27 -11.06 -6.73
N TYR A 173 -10.16 -10.32 -6.85
CA TYR A 173 -9.96 -9.06 -6.14
C TYR A 173 -9.07 -8.10 -6.92
N GLU A 174 -9.17 -6.80 -6.64
CA GLU A 174 -8.24 -5.75 -7.08
C GLU A 174 -7.29 -5.35 -5.94
N SER A 175 -7.85 -5.22 -4.73
CA SER A 175 -7.12 -4.94 -3.52
C SER A 175 -7.66 -5.79 -2.38
N MET A 176 -6.76 -6.20 -1.49
CA MET A 176 -7.12 -6.95 -0.29
C MET A 176 -6.34 -6.46 0.92
N GLY A 177 -6.90 -6.71 2.10
CA GLY A 177 -6.27 -6.48 3.39
C GLY A 177 -6.84 -7.44 4.44
N TYR A 178 -6.09 -7.58 5.52
CA TYR A 178 -6.53 -8.32 6.70
C TYR A 178 -6.78 -7.31 7.81
N VAL A 179 -7.87 -7.46 8.53
CA VAL A 179 -8.26 -6.56 9.60
C VAL A 179 -9.10 -7.29 10.64
N ASP A 180 -8.80 -7.07 11.91
CA ASP A 180 -9.60 -7.54 13.03
C ASP A 180 -10.62 -6.45 13.38
N VAL A 181 -11.80 -6.47 12.72
CA VAL A 181 -12.81 -5.40 12.86
C VAL A 181 -13.61 -5.47 14.15
N ASP A 182 -13.70 -6.64 14.78
CA ASP A 182 -14.42 -6.83 16.05
C ASP A 182 -13.50 -7.08 17.25
N LYS A 183 -12.18 -7.10 17.00
CA LYS A 183 -11.11 -7.28 18.00
C LYS A 183 -11.21 -8.59 18.79
N ASP A 184 -11.62 -9.64 18.12
CA ASP A 184 -11.72 -10.98 18.71
C ASP A 184 -10.44 -11.83 18.53
N GLY A 185 -9.44 -11.30 17.82
CA GLY A 185 -8.14 -11.92 17.56
C GLY A 185 -8.11 -12.82 16.31
N TYR A 186 -9.18 -12.84 15.54
CA TYR A 186 -9.24 -13.40 14.20
C TYR A 186 -9.33 -12.30 13.19
N TYR A 187 -8.67 -12.45 12.04
CA TYR A 187 -8.72 -11.44 10.99
C TYR A 187 -9.91 -11.67 10.07
N GLU A 188 -10.62 -10.62 9.75
CA GLU A 188 -11.52 -10.58 8.62
C GLU A 188 -10.73 -10.21 7.35
N LEU A 189 -11.26 -10.70 6.22
CA LEU A 189 -10.72 -10.38 4.90
C LEU A 189 -11.47 -9.18 4.32
N PHE A 190 -10.75 -8.10 4.09
CA PHE A 190 -11.26 -6.95 3.34
C PHE A 190 -10.88 -7.10 1.87
N LEU A 191 -11.86 -6.96 0.97
CA LEU A 191 -11.66 -7.07 -0.47
C LEU A 191 -12.28 -5.88 -1.20
N ILE A 192 -11.58 -5.35 -2.19
CA ILE A 192 -12.11 -4.50 -3.24
C ILE A 192 -12.15 -5.29 -4.53
N ASN A 193 -13.31 -5.37 -5.15
CA ASN A 193 -13.54 -6.08 -6.40
C ASN A 193 -13.98 -5.11 -7.48
N GLY A 194 -13.45 -5.26 -8.69
CA GLY A 194 -13.87 -4.50 -9.86
C GLY A 194 -13.65 -5.30 -11.13
N ASP A 195 -14.56 -5.22 -12.07
CA ASP A 195 -14.41 -5.74 -13.43
C ASP A 195 -14.50 -4.55 -14.38
N PHE A 196 -13.35 -3.96 -14.69
CA PHE A 196 -13.26 -2.75 -15.51
C PHE A 196 -13.45 -3.02 -17.00
N SER A 197 -13.47 -4.28 -17.42
CA SER A 197 -13.81 -4.69 -18.78
C SER A 197 -15.31 -4.55 -19.04
N ASP A 198 -16.14 -4.67 -18.01
CA ASP A 198 -17.59 -4.57 -18.05
C ASP A 198 -18.08 -3.34 -17.25
N ARG A 199 -18.23 -2.22 -17.93
CA ARG A 199 -18.74 -0.96 -17.34
C ARG A 199 -20.15 -1.02 -16.78
N THR A 200 -20.88 -2.11 -16.98
CA THR A 200 -22.21 -2.32 -16.37
C THR A 200 -22.09 -2.78 -14.92
N LYS A 201 -20.96 -3.36 -14.55
CA LYS A 201 -20.66 -3.79 -13.19
C LYS A 201 -20.12 -2.62 -12.36
N VAL A 202 -20.63 -2.50 -11.14
CA VAL A 202 -20.17 -1.49 -10.19
C VAL A 202 -19.12 -2.14 -9.29
N PRO A 203 -17.93 -1.54 -9.14
CA PRO A 203 -16.96 -2.02 -8.18
C PRO A 203 -17.55 -2.05 -6.77
N THR A 204 -17.09 -2.99 -5.96
CA THR A 204 -17.59 -3.20 -4.60
C THR A 204 -16.44 -3.35 -3.61
N ALA A 205 -16.69 -2.95 -2.37
CA ALA A 205 -15.86 -3.30 -1.24
C ALA A 205 -16.64 -4.20 -0.29
N LYS A 206 -16.00 -5.23 0.25
CA LYS A 206 -16.64 -6.17 1.18
C LYS A 206 -15.70 -6.58 2.31
N VAL A 207 -16.29 -6.90 3.46
CA VAL A 207 -15.65 -7.60 4.56
C VAL A 207 -16.22 -9.00 4.62
N VAL A 208 -15.33 -9.98 4.69
CA VAL A 208 -15.64 -11.40 4.70
C VAL A 208 -15.13 -12.02 5.99
N ILE A 209 -16.00 -12.72 6.70
CA ILE A 209 -15.64 -13.60 7.81
C ILE A 209 -15.56 -15.04 7.31
N ILE A 210 -14.63 -15.81 7.84
CA ILE A 210 -14.61 -17.26 7.72
C ILE A 210 -14.97 -17.83 9.09
N GLU A 211 -16.13 -18.46 9.18
CA GLU A 211 -16.55 -19.15 10.39
C GLU A 211 -16.41 -20.66 10.19
N LYS A 212 -15.40 -21.24 10.82
CA LYS A 212 -14.99 -22.66 10.64
C LYS A 212 -14.65 -22.97 9.18
N TYR A 213 -15.64 -23.36 8.38
CA TYR A 213 -15.50 -23.75 6.98
C TYR A 213 -16.39 -22.94 6.03
N ASP A 214 -17.18 -22.03 6.58
CA ASP A 214 -18.16 -21.27 5.81
C ASP A 214 -17.72 -19.83 5.66
N VAL A 215 -17.84 -19.33 4.45
CA VAL A 215 -17.60 -17.92 4.13
C VAL A 215 -18.87 -17.12 4.38
N LEU A 216 -18.80 -16.18 5.30
CA LEU A 216 -19.88 -15.26 5.61
C LEU A 216 -19.50 -13.85 5.14
N ASN A 217 -20.26 -13.30 4.20
CA ASN A 217 -20.14 -11.90 3.85
C ASN A 217 -20.84 -11.05 4.92
N ILE A 218 -20.06 -10.34 5.75
CA ILE A 218 -20.64 -9.50 6.80
C ILE A 218 -21.26 -8.25 6.20
N CYS A 219 -20.54 -7.60 5.29
CA CYS A 219 -20.95 -6.32 4.73
C CYS A 219 -20.36 -6.13 3.34
N MET A 220 -21.16 -5.53 2.45
CA MET A 220 -20.72 -5.15 1.11
C MET A 220 -21.31 -3.79 0.75
N ILE A 221 -20.50 -2.92 0.16
CA ILE A 221 -20.94 -1.63 -0.39
C ILE A 221 -20.51 -1.49 -1.85
N SER A 222 -21.28 -0.71 -2.61
CA SER A 222 -20.90 -0.31 -3.97
C SER A 222 -19.99 0.90 -3.92
N LEU A 223 -18.93 0.88 -4.73
CA LEU A 223 -18.03 2.01 -4.94
C LEU A 223 -18.53 2.89 -6.09
N SER A 224 -17.77 3.92 -6.48
CA SER A 224 -18.15 4.80 -7.57
C SER A 224 -18.22 4.06 -8.91
N ARG A 225 -19.24 4.36 -9.73
CA ARG A 225 -19.36 3.85 -11.10
C ARG A 225 -18.38 4.48 -12.08
N GLU A 226 -17.77 5.61 -11.71
CA GLU A 226 -16.85 6.34 -12.55
C GLU A 226 -15.47 5.74 -12.59
N ILE A 227 -15.17 4.78 -11.70
CA ILE A 227 -13.89 4.10 -11.63
C ILE A 227 -13.72 3.21 -12.86
N VAL A 228 -12.63 3.43 -13.59
CA VAL A 228 -12.21 2.59 -14.73
C VAL A 228 -10.92 1.81 -14.47
N GLY A 229 -10.25 2.06 -13.35
CA GLY A 229 -9.08 1.32 -12.90
C GLY A 229 -8.61 1.80 -11.53
N PHE A 230 -8.14 0.86 -10.70
CA PHE A 230 -7.41 1.17 -9.47
C PHE A 230 -5.93 1.39 -9.79
N VAL A 231 -5.33 2.33 -9.08
CA VAL A 231 -3.91 2.69 -9.28
C VAL A 231 -3.11 2.26 -8.07
N ASN A 232 -3.63 2.56 -6.88
CA ASN A 232 -2.96 2.31 -5.61
C ASN A 232 -4.00 2.08 -4.51
N SER A 233 -3.65 1.30 -3.49
CA SER A 233 -4.53 1.09 -2.36
C SER A 233 -3.74 0.75 -1.11
N TYR A 234 -4.24 1.25 0.02
CA TYR A 234 -3.70 1.00 1.35
C TYR A 234 -4.85 0.56 2.26
N CYS A 235 -4.74 -0.60 2.87
CA CYS A 235 -5.62 -1.04 3.94
C CYS A 235 -4.82 -1.01 5.24
N GLN A 236 -5.30 -0.29 6.24
CA GLN A 236 -4.61 -0.10 7.50
C GLN A 236 -5.55 -0.22 8.69
N GLU A 237 -5.03 -0.82 9.76
CA GLU A 237 -5.69 -0.80 11.06
C GLU A 237 -5.47 0.53 11.75
N THR A 238 -6.43 0.93 12.58
CA THR A 238 -6.34 2.12 13.41
C THR A 238 -6.42 1.77 14.89
N ASN A 239 -6.00 2.71 15.74
CA ASN A 239 -6.15 2.58 17.18
C ASN A 239 -7.54 3.04 17.69
N ASP A 240 -8.43 3.52 16.81
CA ASP A 240 -9.78 3.92 17.17
C ASP A 240 -10.71 2.70 17.20
N GLU A 241 -11.34 2.45 18.34
CA GLU A 241 -12.24 1.31 18.52
C GLU A 241 -13.52 1.40 17.69
N ASN A 242 -13.93 2.60 17.29
CA ASN A 242 -15.11 2.82 16.46
C ASN A 242 -14.81 2.70 14.97
N ILE A 243 -13.55 2.96 14.58
CA ILE A 243 -13.07 2.90 13.20
C ILE A 243 -11.77 2.09 13.15
N PRO A 244 -11.82 0.77 13.38
CA PRO A 244 -10.63 -0.07 13.44
C PRO A 244 -9.93 -0.25 12.09
N MET A 245 -10.63 0.00 10.99
CA MET A 245 -10.09 -0.19 9.64
C MET A 245 -10.38 1.00 8.74
N ILE A 246 -9.37 1.41 7.98
CA ILE A 246 -9.48 2.38 6.89
C ILE A 246 -8.77 1.80 5.67
N SER A 247 -9.43 1.86 4.51
CA SER A 247 -8.83 1.56 3.22
C SER A 247 -8.90 2.80 2.33
N VAL A 248 -7.74 3.32 1.96
CA VAL A 248 -7.56 4.42 1.01
C VAL A 248 -7.23 3.82 -0.34
N TYR A 249 -7.88 4.28 -1.40
CA TYR A 249 -7.55 3.83 -2.74
C TYR A 249 -7.60 4.98 -3.75
N ASP A 250 -6.60 5.00 -4.62
CA ASP A 250 -6.53 5.89 -5.76
C ASP A 250 -7.05 5.19 -7.01
N TYR A 251 -7.80 5.91 -7.81
CA TYR A 251 -8.39 5.40 -9.04
C TYR A 251 -8.27 6.39 -10.20
N VAL A 252 -8.50 5.89 -11.40
CA VAL A 252 -8.68 6.70 -12.60
C VAL A 252 -10.14 6.60 -13.03
N ASN A 253 -10.74 7.72 -13.40
CA ASN A 253 -12.10 7.76 -13.95
C ASN A 253 -12.10 7.73 -15.49
N ALA A 254 -13.30 7.69 -16.09
CA ALA A 254 -13.47 7.62 -17.54
C ALA A 254 -12.90 8.83 -18.31
N ASP A 255 -12.72 9.98 -17.64
CA ASP A 255 -12.14 11.20 -18.21
C ASP A 255 -10.61 11.25 -18.05
N GLY A 256 -9.99 10.21 -17.50
CA GLY A 256 -8.58 10.14 -17.23
C GLY A 256 -8.12 10.95 -16.01
N MET A 257 -9.06 11.39 -15.17
CA MET A 257 -8.76 12.08 -13.93
C MET A 257 -8.44 11.08 -12.83
N TYR A 258 -7.48 11.40 -11.99
CA TYR A 258 -7.20 10.66 -10.77
C TYR A 258 -8.17 11.06 -9.67
N GLY A 259 -8.61 10.11 -8.88
CA GLY A 259 -9.43 10.35 -7.69
C GLY A 259 -8.93 9.50 -6.54
N THR A 260 -9.24 9.92 -5.32
CA THR A 260 -9.01 9.13 -4.11
C THR A 260 -10.32 8.99 -3.37
N ASP A 261 -10.62 7.79 -2.91
CA ASP A 261 -11.76 7.53 -2.07
C ASP A 261 -11.34 6.66 -0.87
N VAL A 262 -12.20 6.57 0.13
CA VAL A 262 -11.90 5.91 1.38
C VAL A 262 -13.07 5.05 1.82
N VAL A 263 -12.80 3.78 2.05
CA VAL A 263 -13.72 2.87 2.71
C VAL A 263 -13.25 2.66 4.14
N TYR A 264 -14.16 2.71 5.11
CA TYR A 264 -13.85 2.47 6.51
C TYR A 264 -14.92 1.62 7.18
N TRP A 265 -14.53 0.89 8.22
CA TRP A 265 -15.45 0.16 9.08
C TRP A 265 -15.91 1.03 10.23
N ASP A 266 -17.21 1.15 10.45
CA ASP A 266 -17.83 1.79 11.62
C ASP A 266 -18.35 0.70 12.57
N SER A 267 -17.62 0.43 13.66
CA SER A 267 -17.97 -0.61 14.63
C SER A 267 -19.30 -0.35 15.34
N ARG A 268 -19.70 0.94 15.49
CA ARG A 268 -20.98 1.31 16.11
C ARG A 268 -22.18 0.89 15.27
N LYS A 269 -22.00 0.81 13.95
CA LYS A 269 -23.02 0.42 12.97
C LYS A 269 -22.81 -1.00 12.43
N ALA A 270 -21.65 -1.60 12.75
CA ALA A 270 -21.19 -2.86 12.17
C ALA A 270 -21.32 -2.85 10.65
N SER A 271 -20.77 -1.81 10.01
CA SER A 271 -20.94 -1.59 8.56
C SER A 271 -19.72 -0.93 7.93
N LEU A 272 -19.48 -1.29 6.65
CA LEU A 272 -18.62 -0.52 5.77
C LEU A 272 -19.29 0.79 5.37
N ASN A 273 -18.50 1.84 5.30
CA ASN A 273 -18.93 3.17 4.88
C ASN A 273 -17.93 3.74 3.88
N LEU A 274 -18.45 4.52 2.94
CA LEU A 274 -17.64 5.27 1.98
C LEU A 274 -17.55 6.72 2.49
N LEU A 275 -16.34 7.27 2.57
CA LEU A 275 -16.15 8.67 2.91
C LEU A 275 -16.40 9.52 1.67
N HIS A 276 -17.50 10.27 1.69
CA HIS A 276 -17.77 11.28 0.68
C HIS A 276 -17.17 12.61 1.12
N VAL A 277 -16.19 13.08 0.39
CA VAL A 277 -15.48 14.33 0.70
C VAL A 277 -16.34 15.55 0.39
N ASP A 278 -17.31 15.42 -0.52
CA ASP A 278 -18.31 16.44 -0.80
C ASP A 278 -19.71 15.97 -0.35
N SER A 279 -20.14 16.49 0.80
CA SER A 279 -21.45 16.17 1.36
C SER A 279 -22.64 16.69 0.54
N ALA A 280 -22.44 17.67 -0.35
CA ALA A 280 -23.50 18.23 -1.16
C ALA A 280 -23.83 17.36 -2.39
N THR A 281 -22.82 16.73 -2.96
CA THR A 281 -22.93 15.92 -4.17
C THR A 281 -22.89 14.41 -3.93
N ASN A 282 -22.55 14.02 -2.70
CA ASN A 282 -22.32 12.62 -2.32
C ASN A 282 -21.33 11.91 -3.24
N SER A 283 -20.27 12.64 -3.63
CA SER A 283 -19.24 12.18 -4.55
C SER A 283 -17.84 12.58 -4.07
N ALA A 284 -16.83 11.85 -4.52
CA ALA A 284 -15.44 12.13 -4.24
C ALA A 284 -14.84 13.27 -5.11
N PHE A 285 -15.66 14.16 -5.65
CA PHE A 285 -15.23 15.21 -6.60
C PHE A 285 -14.13 16.11 -6.05
N SER A 286 -14.08 16.34 -4.73
CA SER A 286 -13.02 17.15 -4.13
C SER A 286 -11.63 16.49 -4.18
N THR A 287 -11.55 15.19 -4.49
CA THR A 287 -10.27 14.47 -4.66
C THR A 287 -9.90 14.30 -6.15
N LEU A 288 -10.82 14.62 -7.09
CA LEU A 288 -10.53 14.52 -8.52
C LEU A 288 -9.45 15.52 -8.95
N ARG A 289 -8.47 15.03 -9.67
CA ARG A 289 -7.29 15.78 -10.09
C ARG A 289 -6.74 15.32 -11.44
N SER A 290 -6.21 16.25 -12.22
CA SER A 290 -5.54 15.95 -13.49
C SER A 290 -4.08 15.52 -13.30
N THR A 291 -3.49 15.85 -12.15
CA THR A 291 -2.10 15.51 -11.82
C THR A 291 -2.06 14.10 -11.20
N PRO A 292 -1.18 13.21 -11.64
CA PRO A 292 -1.06 11.83 -11.11
C PRO A 292 -0.32 11.79 -9.77
N VAL A 293 -0.79 12.56 -8.80
CA VAL A 293 -0.31 12.55 -7.42
C VAL A 293 -1.17 11.55 -6.65
N LEU A 294 -0.55 10.52 -6.11
CA LEU A 294 -1.23 9.43 -5.41
C LEU A 294 -1.17 9.62 -3.90
N SER A 295 -2.12 9.03 -3.21
CA SER A 295 -2.15 8.97 -1.74
C SER A 295 -0.89 8.28 -1.21
N CYS A 296 -0.27 8.83 -0.19
CA CYS A 296 0.91 8.26 0.45
C CYS A 296 1.12 8.88 1.83
N ASP A 297 1.96 8.25 2.64
CA ASP A 297 2.45 8.84 3.89
C ASP A 297 3.47 9.93 3.57
N VAL A 298 3.04 11.20 3.58
CA VAL A 298 3.89 12.34 3.18
C VAL A 298 4.69 12.94 4.33
N ASN A 299 4.40 12.54 5.56
CA ASN A 299 5.00 13.11 6.78
C ASN A 299 5.74 12.06 7.62
N ALA A 300 5.76 10.80 7.18
CA ALA A 300 6.37 9.64 7.83
C ALA A 300 5.77 9.32 9.23
N ASP A 301 4.44 9.51 9.38
CA ASP A 301 3.72 9.16 10.60
C ASP A 301 3.04 7.77 10.54
N THR A 302 3.28 7.03 9.46
CA THR A 302 2.72 5.71 9.13
C THR A 302 1.28 5.69 8.66
N PHE A 303 0.62 6.84 8.60
CA PHE A 303 -0.72 6.97 8.04
C PHE A 303 -0.65 7.55 6.63
N VAL A 304 -1.61 7.15 5.81
CA VAL A 304 -1.68 7.62 4.42
C VAL A 304 -2.50 8.89 4.35
N GLU A 305 -1.90 9.95 3.79
CA GLU A 305 -2.61 11.18 3.50
C GLU A 305 -3.20 11.18 2.09
N ILE A 306 -4.29 11.93 1.96
CA ILE A 306 -5.07 12.08 0.74
C ILE A 306 -4.76 13.43 0.08
N PRO A 307 -4.41 13.46 -1.23
CA PRO A 307 -4.20 14.71 -1.96
C PRO A 307 -5.55 15.32 -2.38
N VAL A 308 -5.83 16.50 -1.88
CA VAL A 308 -7.02 17.32 -2.21
C VAL A 308 -6.58 18.57 -2.94
N GLN A 309 -7.22 18.85 -4.08
CA GLN A 309 -6.90 20.04 -4.89
C GLN A 309 -7.81 21.22 -4.56
N GLU A 310 -7.20 22.40 -4.45
CA GLU A 310 -7.88 23.68 -4.29
C GLU A 310 -7.51 24.63 -5.41
N PRO A 311 -8.49 25.33 -6.05
CA PRO A 311 -8.21 26.29 -7.10
C PRO A 311 -7.32 27.43 -6.61
N ILE A 312 -6.33 27.82 -7.41
CA ILE A 312 -5.50 29.00 -7.17
C ILE A 312 -6.26 30.23 -7.63
N VAL A 313 -6.61 31.10 -6.68
CA VAL A 313 -7.35 32.35 -6.97
C VAL A 313 -6.52 33.26 -7.88
N GLY A 314 -7.12 33.77 -8.94
CA GLY A 314 -6.46 34.66 -9.89
C GLY A 314 -5.44 33.98 -10.80
N SER A 315 -5.34 32.66 -10.79
CA SER A 315 -4.44 31.94 -11.69
C SER A 315 -4.80 32.11 -13.16
N SER A 316 -3.81 32.04 -14.03
CA SER A 316 -3.99 32.21 -15.48
C SER A 316 -3.16 31.18 -16.27
N VAL A 317 -3.76 30.70 -17.36
CA VAL A 317 -3.09 29.84 -18.36
C VAL A 317 -3.28 30.53 -19.73
N ASN A 318 -2.21 30.66 -20.49
CA ASN A 318 -2.22 31.43 -21.77
C ASN A 318 -2.80 30.63 -22.96
N GLU A 319 -3.30 29.41 -22.75
CA GLU A 319 -3.96 28.65 -23.80
C GLU A 319 -5.48 28.82 -23.77
N LYS A 320 -6.04 29.17 -24.92
CA LYS A 320 -7.49 29.35 -25.11
C LYS A 320 -8.30 28.06 -24.92
N MET A 321 -7.66 26.90 -24.87
CA MET A 321 -8.32 25.57 -24.74
C MET A 321 -8.40 25.06 -23.30
N TYR A 322 -7.65 25.61 -22.35
CA TYR A 322 -7.69 25.18 -20.95
C TYR A 322 -8.51 26.18 -20.12
N THR A 323 -9.75 25.80 -19.85
CA THR A 323 -10.62 26.54 -18.93
C THR A 323 -10.43 26.13 -17.46
N SER A 324 -9.58 25.15 -17.17
CA SER A 324 -9.34 24.68 -15.81
C SER A 324 -8.40 25.63 -15.07
N ALA A 325 -8.82 26.13 -13.93
CA ALA A 325 -7.96 26.87 -13.01
C ALA A 325 -6.79 25.99 -12.58
N LEU A 326 -5.61 26.62 -12.38
CA LEU A 326 -4.49 25.93 -11.72
C LEU A 326 -4.86 25.65 -10.27
N THR A 327 -4.29 24.59 -9.69
CA THR A 327 -4.64 24.13 -8.34
C THR A 327 -3.41 23.98 -7.47
N TYR A 328 -3.58 24.25 -6.19
CA TYR A 328 -2.71 23.73 -5.15
C TYR A 328 -3.20 22.34 -4.75
N THR A 329 -2.28 21.50 -4.31
CA THR A 329 -2.60 20.26 -3.61
C THR A 329 -2.32 20.44 -2.12
N LYS A 330 -3.31 20.20 -1.28
CA LYS A 330 -3.12 20.03 0.15
C LYS A 330 -3.22 18.54 0.47
N TRP A 331 -2.41 18.10 1.41
CA TRP A 331 -2.45 16.74 1.90
C TRP A 331 -3.29 16.70 3.17
N CYS A 332 -4.27 15.83 3.18
CA CYS A 332 -5.22 15.69 4.28
C CYS A 332 -5.07 14.34 4.92
N LYS A 333 -4.99 14.29 6.24
CA LYS A 333 -5.06 13.07 7.02
C LYS A 333 -6.50 12.74 7.40
N LEU A 334 -6.74 11.46 7.59
CA LEU A 334 -8.01 10.93 8.05
C LEU A 334 -8.09 11.03 9.57
N VAL A 335 -9.12 11.64 10.09
CA VAL A 335 -9.35 11.80 11.51
C VAL A 335 -10.74 11.32 11.91
N PRO A 336 -10.87 10.53 12.99
CA PRO A 336 -12.18 10.19 13.53
C PRO A 336 -12.95 11.45 13.90
N SER A 337 -14.20 11.53 13.47
CA SER A 337 -15.13 12.60 13.83
C SER A 337 -16.38 12.00 14.49
N GLY A 338 -17.15 12.78 15.22
CA GLY A 338 -18.26 12.28 16.04
C GLY A 338 -19.30 11.42 15.31
N GLU A 339 -19.41 11.54 13.99
CA GLU A 339 -20.34 10.78 13.14
C GLU A 339 -19.66 9.79 12.18
N GLY A 340 -18.32 9.72 12.18
CA GLY A 340 -17.57 8.86 11.26
C GLY A 340 -16.13 9.30 11.07
N LEU A 341 -15.69 9.37 9.84
CA LEU A 341 -14.36 9.77 9.44
C LEU A 341 -14.41 11.16 8.77
N GLY A 342 -13.42 11.99 9.03
CA GLY A 342 -13.26 13.32 8.43
C GLY A 342 -11.86 13.51 7.86
N LEU A 343 -11.65 14.67 7.25
CA LEU A 343 -10.34 15.09 6.73
C LEU A 343 -9.83 16.31 7.51
N ASP A 344 -8.55 16.28 7.86
CA ASP A 344 -7.83 17.41 8.46
C ASP A 344 -6.54 17.68 7.70
N GLU A 345 -6.06 18.93 7.69
CA GLU A 345 -4.84 19.30 6.98
C GLU A 345 -3.61 18.68 7.67
N ALA A 346 -2.82 17.93 6.91
CA ALA A 346 -1.61 17.28 7.42
C ALA A 346 -0.33 18.09 7.13
N THR A 347 -0.30 18.82 5.99
CA THR A 347 0.91 19.51 5.52
C THR A 347 0.58 20.87 4.94
N ASN A 348 1.64 21.62 4.62
CA ASN A 348 1.55 22.81 3.79
C ASN A 348 1.06 22.47 2.37
N TYR A 349 0.57 23.50 1.67
CA TYR A 349 0.14 23.39 0.29
C TYR A 349 1.32 23.12 -0.64
N ARG A 350 1.08 22.38 -1.71
CA ARG A 350 2.06 22.08 -2.75
C ARG A 350 1.56 22.52 -4.11
N LEU A 351 2.39 23.29 -4.85
CA LEU A 351 2.18 23.58 -6.25
C LEU A 351 3.03 22.63 -7.08
N TYR A 352 2.41 21.64 -7.72
CA TYR A 352 3.11 20.68 -8.56
C TYR A 352 3.36 21.22 -9.96
N PHE A 353 4.60 21.12 -10.42
CA PHE A 353 5.03 21.43 -11.80
C PHE A 353 5.05 20.15 -12.64
N THR A 354 5.44 19.03 -12.03
CA THR A 354 5.41 17.66 -12.54
C THR A 354 4.89 16.73 -11.44
N ALA A 355 4.78 15.43 -11.70
CA ALA A 355 4.38 14.49 -10.67
C ALA A 355 5.35 14.43 -9.46
N GLY A 356 6.63 14.76 -9.67
CA GLY A 356 7.67 14.72 -8.63
C GLY A 356 8.20 16.09 -8.18
N ASP A 357 8.02 17.15 -8.99
CA ASP A 357 8.56 18.48 -8.71
C ASP A 357 7.48 19.40 -8.17
N TYR A 358 7.69 19.97 -7.01
CA TYR A 358 6.74 20.93 -6.45
C TYR A 358 7.40 22.08 -5.68
N LEU A 359 6.64 23.14 -5.49
CA LEU A 359 6.91 24.22 -4.54
C LEU A 359 6.01 24.05 -3.33
N GLY A 360 6.60 23.91 -2.14
CA GLY A 360 5.92 23.96 -0.85
C GLY A 360 5.51 25.41 -0.53
N ILE A 361 4.27 25.61 -0.10
CA ILE A 361 3.71 26.94 0.17
C ILE A 361 3.05 26.89 1.54
N GLU A 362 3.48 27.77 2.45
CA GLU A 362 2.83 27.93 3.74
C GLU A 362 1.37 28.39 3.56
N LYS A 363 0.48 27.90 4.40
CA LYS A 363 -0.95 28.26 4.39
C LYS A 363 -1.18 29.78 4.42
N SER A 364 -0.35 30.51 5.18
CA SER A 364 -0.40 31.98 5.31
C SER A 364 -0.17 32.72 3.98
N LEU A 365 0.54 32.09 3.03
CA LEU A 365 0.89 32.67 1.74
C LEU A 365 -0.12 32.35 0.64
N VAL A 366 -0.95 31.34 0.79
CA VAL A 366 -1.88 30.83 -0.25
C VAL A 366 -2.80 31.92 -0.80
N SER A 367 -3.29 32.85 0.05
CA SER A 367 -4.16 33.95 -0.36
C SER A 367 -3.40 35.17 -0.91
N LEU A 368 -2.08 35.22 -0.75
CA LEU A 368 -1.22 36.36 -1.13
C LEU A 368 -0.47 36.12 -2.43
N ILE A 369 -0.56 34.93 -2.99
CA ILE A 369 0.15 34.57 -4.22
C ILE A 369 -0.81 33.97 -5.23
N THR A 370 -0.45 34.10 -6.50
CA THR A 370 -1.12 33.43 -7.62
C THR A 370 -0.11 32.87 -8.60
N VAL A 371 -0.57 32.18 -9.62
CA VAL A 371 0.28 31.49 -10.57
C VAL A 371 -0.16 31.81 -11.99
N SER A 372 0.80 32.12 -12.86
CA SER A 372 0.59 32.20 -14.29
C SER A 372 1.44 31.13 -14.99
N ARG A 373 0.85 30.39 -15.91
CA ARG A 373 1.54 29.41 -16.72
C ARG A 373 1.53 29.78 -18.20
N ASN A 374 2.73 29.82 -18.78
CA ASN A 374 2.89 29.87 -20.23
C ASN A 374 3.20 28.48 -20.75
N THR A 375 2.22 27.82 -21.35
CA THR A 375 2.36 26.46 -21.86
C THR A 375 3.19 26.33 -23.11
N LYS A 376 3.29 27.41 -23.91
CA LYS A 376 4.12 27.44 -25.15
C LYS A 376 5.60 27.35 -24.83
N ASP A 377 6.03 28.06 -23.79
CA ASP A 377 7.43 28.14 -23.36
C ASP A 377 7.72 27.26 -22.16
N ASP A 378 6.70 26.53 -21.68
CA ASP A 378 6.69 25.66 -20.48
C ASP A 378 7.28 26.37 -19.24
N VAL A 379 6.70 27.52 -18.93
CA VAL A 379 7.13 28.40 -17.84
C VAL A 379 6.00 28.66 -16.86
N TRP A 380 6.33 28.58 -15.60
CA TRP A 380 5.48 28.92 -14.48
C TRP A 380 6.02 30.18 -13.79
N TYR A 381 5.14 31.13 -13.52
CA TYR A 381 5.44 32.32 -12.74
C TYR A 381 4.61 32.29 -11.46
N VAL A 382 5.27 32.24 -10.33
CA VAL A 382 4.66 32.47 -9.02
C VAL A 382 4.76 33.98 -8.76
N VAL A 383 3.62 34.62 -8.57
CA VAL A 383 3.55 36.08 -8.46
C VAL A 383 2.72 36.47 -7.24
N THR A 384 2.90 37.71 -6.76
CA THR A 384 2.03 38.30 -5.74
C THR A 384 0.60 38.41 -6.25
N TYR A 385 -0.37 38.21 -5.39
CA TYR A 385 -1.79 38.39 -5.70
C TYR A 385 -2.38 39.53 -4.88
N ASN A 386 -2.99 40.47 -5.56
CA ASN A 386 -3.76 41.54 -4.96
C ASN A 386 -5.11 41.63 -5.67
N PRO A 387 -6.23 41.27 -5.03
CA PRO A 387 -7.54 41.29 -5.67
C PRO A 387 -8.04 42.71 -6.03
N GLU A 388 -7.50 43.73 -5.37
CA GLU A 388 -7.86 45.13 -5.64
C GLU A 388 -7.05 45.76 -6.80
N ASN A 389 -5.88 45.16 -7.11
CA ASN A 389 -5.01 45.66 -8.19
C ASN A 389 -4.28 44.49 -8.87
N LEU A 390 -4.94 43.88 -9.84
CA LEU A 390 -4.42 42.75 -10.61
C LEU A 390 -3.23 43.12 -11.53
N GLU A 391 -3.00 44.44 -11.80
CA GLU A 391 -1.89 44.90 -12.65
C GLU A 391 -0.56 45.02 -11.89
N SER A 392 -0.59 45.10 -10.56
CA SER A 392 0.62 45.22 -9.72
C SER A 392 1.17 43.88 -9.25
N THR A 393 1.42 42.97 -10.16
CA THR A 393 1.99 41.66 -9.81
C THR A 393 3.52 41.71 -9.84
N GLU A 394 4.15 41.22 -8.78
CA GLU A 394 5.60 41.05 -8.70
C GLU A 394 5.95 39.57 -8.79
N VAL A 395 6.95 39.24 -9.62
CA VAL A 395 7.41 37.84 -9.76
C VAL A 395 8.21 37.44 -8.54
N LEU A 396 7.77 36.37 -7.88
CA LEU A 396 8.40 35.76 -6.70
C LEU A 396 9.34 34.61 -7.10
N ALA A 397 8.88 33.77 -8.02
CA ALA A 397 9.69 32.66 -8.53
C ALA A 397 9.32 32.36 -10.01
N VAL A 398 10.27 31.80 -10.73
CA VAL A 398 10.08 31.30 -12.09
C VAL A 398 10.54 29.85 -12.13
N VAL A 399 9.71 28.96 -12.68
CA VAL A 399 10.04 27.55 -12.91
C VAL A 399 9.91 27.25 -14.40
N ARG A 400 10.82 26.47 -14.94
CA ARG A 400 10.86 26.13 -16.37
C ARG A 400 11.20 24.66 -16.56
N SER A 401 10.59 24.04 -17.57
CA SER A 401 11.09 22.84 -18.17
C SER A 401 12.00 23.20 -19.35
N VAL A 402 13.20 22.65 -19.35
CA VAL A 402 14.24 22.94 -20.36
C VAL A 402 14.85 21.64 -20.86
N THR A 403 15.44 21.67 -22.09
CA THR A 403 16.24 20.52 -22.56
C THR A 403 17.59 20.50 -21.85
N HIS A 404 18.19 19.33 -21.72
CA HIS A 404 19.53 19.19 -21.10
C HIS A 404 20.58 20.10 -21.75
N GLU A 405 20.54 20.27 -23.08
CA GLU A 405 21.47 21.14 -23.80
C GLU A 405 21.38 22.61 -23.36
N ASN A 406 20.22 23.06 -22.91
CA ASN A 406 19.99 24.41 -22.47
C ASN A 406 20.15 24.61 -20.97
N THR A 407 20.32 23.53 -20.19
CA THR A 407 20.40 23.62 -18.72
C THR A 407 21.54 24.53 -18.27
N ASP A 408 22.75 24.37 -18.80
CA ASP A 408 23.93 25.15 -18.43
C ASP A 408 23.73 26.65 -18.65
N LYS A 409 23.01 27.04 -19.71
CA LYS A 409 22.66 28.42 -19.96
C LYS A 409 21.82 29.03 -18.84
N TYR A 410 20.77 28.29 -18.38
CA TYR A 410 19.93 28.76 -17.30
C TYR A 410 20.65 28.76 -15.95
N LEU A 411 21.51 27.75 -15.68
CA LEU A 411 22.33 27.73 -14.47
C LEU A 411 23.27 28.98 -14.42
N THR A 412 23.84 29.38 -15.57
CA THR A 412 24.65 30.57 -15.69
C THR A 412 23.84 31.86 -15.44
N ASP A 413 22.54 31.85 -15.83
CA ASP A 413 21.60 32.95 -15.59
C ASP A 413 21.05 32.99 -14.15
N GLY A 414 21.57 32.12 -13.25
CA GLY A 414 21.25 32.08 -11.83
C GLY A 414 20.00 31.24 -11.49
N TYR A 415 19.56 30.35 -12.39
CA TYR A 415 18.61 29.31 -12.06
C TYR A 415 19.31 28.16 -11.29
N LYS A 416 18.54 27.40 -10.58
CA LYS A 416 18.95 26.14 -9.96
C LYS A 416 18.18 24.97 -10.59
N GLN A 417 18.84 23.82 -10.70
CA GLN A 417 18.19 22.63 -11.19
C GLN A 417 17.41 21.96 -10.05
N LEU A 418 16.14 21.62 -10.31
CA LEU A 418 15.27 20.91 -9.40
C LEU A 418 15.28 19.41 -9.71
N SER A 419 15.10 19.06 -10.97
CA SER A 419 15.09 17.66 -11.41
C SER A 419 15.71 17.49 -12.80
N SER A 420 15.91 16.23 -13.18
CA SER A 420 16.33 15.81 -14.50
C SER A 420 15.64 14.49 -14.84
N THR A 421 15.10 14.39 -16.05
CA THR A 421 14.38 13.20 -16.51
C THR A 421 15.14 12.49 -17.62
N ALA A 422 14.84 11.20 -17.82
CA ALA A 422 15.43 10.40 -18.92
C ALA A 422 15.04 10.93 -20.32
N ASP A 423 13.96 11.72 -20.42
CA ASP A 423 13.43 12.27 -21.68
C ASP A 423 14.19 13.51 -22.16
N ASN A 424 15.43 13.69 -21.74
CA ASN A 424 16.28 14.84 -22.09
C ASN A 424 15.70 16.20 -21.63
N LYS A 425 14.97 16.21 -20.52
CA LYS A 425 14.41 17.42 -19.91
C LYS A 425 14.91 17.62 -18.49
N ALA A 426 15.02 18.85 -18.08
CA ALA A 426 15.30 19.26 -16.70
C ALA A 426 14.30 20.33 -16.26
N THR A 427 13.88 20.28 -15.01
CA THR A 427 13.16 21.36 -14.35
C THR A 427 14.16 22.27 -13.65
N VAL A 428 14.12 23.57 -13.99
CA VAL A 428 14.96 24.59 -13.36
C VAL A 428 14.11 25.68 -12.74
N TYR A 429 14.57 26.27 -11.64
CA TYR A 429 13.85 27.34 -10.95
C TYR A 429 14.77 28.49 -10.56
N LYS A 430 14.18 29.65 -10.37
CA LYS A 430 14.86 30.84 -9.87
C LYS A 430 13.94 31.62 -8.92
N ILE A 431 14.40 31.87 -7.71
CA ILE A 431 13.72 32.72 -6.74
C ILE A 431 14.24 34.14 -6.94
N THR A 432 13.34 35.11 -7.10
CA THR A 432 13.71 36.53 -7.22
C THR A 432 14.09 37.10 -5.84
N GLU A 433 14.68 38.31 -5.83
CA GLU A 433 14.93 39.05 -4.58
C GLU A 433 13.63 39.30 -3.82
N LYS A 434 12.55 39.61 -4.54
CA LYS A 434 11.21 39.78 -3.97
C LYS A 434 10.70 38.49 -3.38
N GLY A 435 10.87 37.33 -4.07
CA GLY A 435 10.49 36.04 -3.57
C GLY A 435 11.20 35.65 -2.25
N ARG A 436 12.51 35.95 -2.18
CA ARG A 436 13.28 35.75 -0.93
C ARG A 436 12.78 36.67 0.19
N SER A 437 12.49 37.93 -0.10
CA SER A 437 11.90 38.86 0.89
C SER A 437 10.48 38.46 1.31
N PHE A 438 9.79 37.73 0.45
CA PHE A 438 8.43 37.19 0.71
C PHE A 438 8.44 35.91 1.56
N GLY A 439 9.62 35.26 1.73
CA GLY A 439 9.83 34.11 2.58
C GLY A 439 10.24 32.84 1.81
N PHE A 440 10.27 32.86 0.47
CA PHE A 440 10.69 31.69 -0.29
C PHE A 440 12.19 31.42 -0.16
N SER A 441 12.49 30.12 0.01
CA SER A 441 13.84 29.58 0.09
C SER A 441 14.04 28.42 -0.89
N ASP A 442 15.28 28.00 -1.06
CA ASP A 442 15.56 26.87 -1.95
C ASP A 442 15.02 25.53 -1.39
N SER A 443 14.82 25.42 -0.08
CA SER A 443 14.22 24.24 0.56
C SER A 443 12.73 24.06 0.27
N ASP A 444 12.05 25.08 -0.23
CA ASP A 444 10.63 25.00 -0.60
C ASP A 444 10.43 24.33 -1.96
N PHE A 445 11.51 24.29 -2.79
CA PHE A 445 11.51 23.59 -4.08
C PHE A 445 12.01 22.17 -3.89
N VAL A 446 11.12 21.20 -4.06
CA VAL A 446 11.37 19.80 -3.73
C VAL A 446 11.17 18.90 -4.93
N ASN A 447 12.05 17.92 -5.10
CA ASN A 447 11.88 16.78 -6.00
C ASN A 447 11.73 15.50 -5.17
N THR A 448 10.58 14.83 -5.28
CA THR A 448 10.32 13.59 -4.55
C THR A 448 11.04 12.36 -5.11
N ASN A 449 11.54 12.42 -6.35
CA ASN A 449 12.28 11.30 -6.95
C ASN A 449 13.73 11.17 -6.44
N ILE A 450 14.21 12.12 -5.62
CA ILE A 450 15.56 12.11 -5.03
C ILE A 450 15.57 11.48 -3.62
N VAL A 451 14.39 11.18 -3.05
CA VAL A 451 14.24 10.72 -1.65
C VAL A 451 13.99 9.21 -1.57
N ASN A 452 14.41 8.43 -2.58
CA ASN A 452 14.35 6.95 -2.53
C ASN A 452 15.76 6.36 -2.64
#